data_2d01843bec1a7cec9338dbf8c36bc18f
#
_entry.id   2d01843bec1a7cec9338dbf8c36bc18f
#
_cell.length_a   1.000
_cell.length_b   1.000
_cell.length_c   1.000
_cell.angle_alpha   90.00
_cell.angle_beta   90.00
_cell.angle_gamma   90.00
#
_symmetry.space_group_name_H-M   'P 1'
#
loop_
_entity.id
_entity.type
_entity.pdbx_description
1 polymer ?
#
loop_
_entity_poly.entity_id
_entity_poly.type
_entity_poly.pdbx_seq_one_letter_code
_entity_poly.pdbx_strand_id
1 'polypeptide(L)'
;LAELKRAVLVEELDGLIFLNPDRYNENNPDIGWETADEYLSGNVRDKLRVAKAMAADTDNPQAERFAGNVAALEKVQPEWIEASDIDVKIGTTWIESLDYEQFIYELLNTPRRARAVRSQFYNTGIQVHLNKMSMEWFIENKSMDKHSVAATKTYGTSRMDAYSIFEDTLNLKTVTVRDRIDDGDGKYHYEVNKNETMLAREKQNMIKEKFKEWLFAEPERRQKYVEYYNETFNNIRLREYDGSHLQFPGMNPAIELKPHQKNAVARILLGGNT
;
A
#
# COMPACT_ATOMS: atom_id res chain seq x y z
N LEU A 1 -21.07 39.92 -19.69
CA LEU A 1 -20.14 39.72 -20.82
C LEU A 1 -18.93 38.85 -20.43
N ALA A 2 -18.38 39.02 -19.23
CA ALA A 2 -17.29 38.16 -18.70
C ALA A 2 -17.77 36.73 -18.45
N GLU A 3 -18.95 36.55 -17.86
CA GLU A 3 -19.55 35.24 -17.63
C GLU A 3 -19.89 34.51 -18.92
N LEU A 4 -20.41 35.23 -19.95
CA LEU A 4 -20.69 34.62 -21.24
C LEU A 4 -19.39 34.18 -21.95
N LYS A 5 -18.36 35.02 -21.91
CA LYS A 5 -17.03 34.68 -22.48
C LYS A 5 -16.40 33.48 -21.77
N ARG A 6 -16.59 33.36 -20.45
CA ARG A 6 -16.12 32.23 -19.65
C ARG A 6 -16.84 30.94 -20.02
N ALA A 7 -18.20 30.97 -20.12
CA ALA A 7 -19.00 29.82 -20.50
C ALA A 7 -18.58 29.26 -21.87
N VAL A 8 -18.40 30.13 -22.86
CA VAL A 8 -17.94 29.75 -24.21
C VAL A 8 -16.53 29.15 -24.16
N LEU A 9 -15.61 29.76 -23.41
CA LEU A 9 -14.22 29.24 -23.29
C LEU A 9 -14.16 27.86 -22.64
N VAL A 10 -15.04 27.60 -21.66
CA VAL A 10 -15.09 26.30 -20.98
C VAL A 10 -15.72 25.23 -21.90
N GLU A 11 -16.72 25.57 -22.73
CA GLU A 11 -17.25 24.65 -23.72
C GLU A 11 -16.22 24.29 -24.81
N GLU A 12 -15.46 25.28 -25.29
CA GLU A 12 -14.39 25.05 -26.27
C GLU A 12 -13.22 24.20 -25.72
N LEU A 13 -13.03 24.19 -24.40
CA LEU A 13 -11.98 23.45 -23.72
C LEU A 13 -12.47 22.18 -23.02
N ASP A 14 -13.70 21.73 -23.36
CA ASP A 14 -14.28 20.50 -22.77
C ASP A 14 -13.34 19.30 -23.02
N GLY A 15 -13.05 18.56 -21.94
CA GLY A 15 -12.11 17.46 -21.97
C GLY A 15 -10.61 17.85 -21.98
N LEU A 16 -10.27 19.15 -22.10
CA LEU A 16 -8.91 19.65 -22.02
C LEU A 16 -8.57 20.24 -20.66
N ILE A 17 -9.58 20.73 -19.94
CA ILE A 17 -9.43 21.28 -18.59
C ILE A 17 -10.51 20.70 -17.68
N PHE A 18 -10.19 20.56 -16.40
CA PHE A 18 -11.05 20.03 -15.36
C PHE A 18 -11.05 20.92 -14.13
N LEU A 19 -12.21 21.05 -13.49
CA LEU A 19 -12.33 21.77 -12.23
C LEU A 19 -11.90 20.84 -11.07
N ASN A 20 -10.79 21.17 -10.42
CA ASN A 20 -10.30 20.39 -9.28
C ASN A 20 -11.13 20.73 -8.03
N PRO A 21 -11.85 19.78 -7.41
CA PRO A 21 -12.65 20.03 -6.23
C PRO A 21 -11.85 20.52 -5.02
N ASP A 22 -10.60 20.10 -4.87
CA ASP A 22 -9.73 20.52 -3.76
C ASP A 22 -9.27 21.99 -3.86
N ARG A 23 -9.35 22.57 -5.06
CA ARG A 23 -8.96 23.95 -5.35
C ARG A 23 -10.14 24.84 -5.73
N TYR A 24 -11.31 24.24 -5.87
CA TYR A 24 -12.53 24.96 -6.21
C TYR A 24 -12.91 25.95 -5.11
N ASN A 25 -13.31 27.13 -5.53
CA ASN A 25 -13.78 28.18 -4.64
C ASN A 25 -15.07 28.79 -5.19
N GLU A 26 -16.17 28.63 -4.48
CA GLU A 26 -17.49 29.17 -4.89
C GLU A 26 -17.49 30.68 -5.08
N ASN A 27 -16.66 31.40 -4.32
CA ASN A 27 -16.56 32.86 -4.40
C ASN A 27 -15.65 33.33 -5.54
N ASN A 28 -14.87 32.43 -6.16
CA ASN A 28 -14.01 32.75 -7.29
C ASN A 28 -13.96 31.59 -8.29
N PRO A 29 -14.89 31.54 -9.24
CA PRO A 29 -15.02 30.44 -10.20
C PRO A 29 -13.87 30.37 -11.23
N ASP A 30 -12.93 31.30 -11.21
CA ASP A 30 -11.74 31.29 -12.07
C ASP A 30 -10.58 30.44 -11.47
N ILE A 31 -10.72 30.02 -10.21
CA ILE A 31 -9.72 29.24 -9.50
C ILE A 31 -10.11 27.76 -9.53
N GLY A 32 -9.09 26.89 -9.57
CA GLY A 32 -9.25 25.45 -9.47
C GLY A 32 -9.23 24.68 -10.79
N TRP A 33 -9.08 25.39 -11.90
CA TRP A 33 -8.96 24.73 -13.21
C TRP A 33 -7.57 24.17 -13.43
N GLU A 34 -7.51 22.92 -13.84
CA GLU A 34 -6.28 22.19 -14.19
C GLU A 34 -6.39 21.62 -15.59
N THR A 35 -5.27 21.46 -16.28
CA THR A 35 -5.21 20.78 -17.58
C THR A 35 -5.47 19.28 -17.41
N ALA A 36 -5.96 18.63 -18.46
CA ALA A 36 -6.30 17.20 -18.43
C ALA A 36 -5.11 16.32 -17.99
N ASP A 37 -3.90 16.63 -18.47
CA ASP A 37 -2.68 15.89 -18.12
C ASP A 37 -2.32 16.04 -16.63
N GLU A 38 -2.62 17.16 -15.99
CA GLU A 38 -2.44 17.38 -14.56
C GLU A 38 -3.56 16.76 -13.74
N TYR A 39 -4.81 17.05 -14.10
CA TYR A 39 -5.96 16.57 -13.33
C TYR A 39 -6.10 15.04 -13.36
N LEU A 40 -5.91 14.41 -14.52
CA LEU A 40 -6.04 12.97 -14.73
C LEU A 40 -4.75 12.19 -14.37
N SER A 41 -3.90 12.75 -13.52
CA SER A 41 -2.66 12.15 -13.00
C SER A 41 -2.58 12.26 -11.48
N GLY A 42 -1.54 11.67 -10.89
CA GLY A 42 -1.41 11.59 -9.43
C GLY A 42 -2.37 10.57 -8.82
N ASN A 43 -2.91 10.84 -7.64
CA ASN A 43 -3.85 9.95 -6.97
C ASN A 43 -5.25 10.03 -7.62
N VAL A 44 -5.42 9.31 -8.72
CA VAL A 44 -6.67 9.32 -9.51
C VAL A 44 -7.83 8.59 -8.82
N ARG A 45 -7.55 7.67 -7.88
CA ARG A 45 -8.62 7.01 -7.11
C ARG A 45 -9.25 7.97 -6.10
N ASP A 46 -8.45 8.71 -5.37
CA ASP A 46 -8.95 9.70 -4.42
C ASP A 46 -9.67 10.85 -5.15
N LYS A 47 -9.09 11.34 -6.25
CA LYS A 47 -9.76 12.33 -7.11
C LYS A 47 -11.13 11.84 -7.60
N LEU A 48 -11.24 10.58 -8.00
CA LEU A 48 -12.52 9.98 -8.40
C LEU A 48 -13.52 9.94 -7.25
N ARG A 49 -13.08 9.54 -6.05
CA ARG A 49 -13.93 9.50 -4.85
C ARG A 49 -14.47 10.90 -4.52
N VAL A 50 -13.60 11.91 -4.53
CA VAL A 50 -13.99 13.30 -4.26
C VAL A 50 -14.92 13.84 -5.36
N ALA A 51 -14.60 13.60 -6.64
CA ALA A 51 -15.44 14.03 -7.76
C ALA A 51 -16.83 13.40 -7.71
N LYS A 52 -16.96 12.11 -7.33
CA LYS A 52 -18.25 11.45 -7.12
C LYS A 52 -19.07 12.08 -6.00
N ALA A 53 -18.43 12.44 -4.89
CA ALA A 53 -19.11 13.13 -3.79
C ALA A 53 -19.63 14.51 -4.22
N MET A 54 -18.81 15.29 -4.95
CA MET A 54 -19.18 16.62 -5.44
C MET A 54 -20.26 16.57 -6.53
N ALA A 55 -20.26 15.53 -7.36
CA ALA A 55 -21.29 15.33 -8.39
C ALA A 55 -22.63 14.88 -7.79
N ALA A 56 -22.61 14.18 -6.65
CA ALA A 56 -23.81 13.73 -5.96
C ALA A 56 -24.45 14.82 -5.07
N ASP A 57 -23.74 15.89 -4.80
CA ASP A 57 -24.22 17.02 -4.01
C ASP A 57 -25.15 17.89 -4.86
N THR A 58 -26.47 17.79 -4.60
CA THR A 58 -27.51 18.53 -5.33
C THR A 58 -27.48 20.03 -5.07
N ASP A 59 -26.87 20.47 -3.99
CA ASP A 59 -26.74 21.88 -3.65
C ASP A 59 -25.50 22.51 -4.31
N ASN A 60 -24.63 21.70 -4.90
CA ASN A 60 -23.42 22.17 -5.59
C ASN A 60 -23.76 22.70 -7.00
N PRO A 61 -23.56 23.98 -7.30
CA PRO A 61 -23.84 24.56 -8.61
C PRO A 61 -22.97 23.99 -9.74
N GLN A 62 -21.89 23.29 -9.42
CA GLN A 62 -20.96 22.67 -10.35
C GLN A 62 -21.12 21.14 -10.44
N ALA A 63 -22.17 20.56 -9.86
CA ALA A 63 -22.38 19.09 -9.82
C ALA A 63 -22.29 18.44 -11.21
N GLU A 64 -22.87 19.05 -12.23
CA GLU A 64 -22.82 18.55 -13.63
C GLU A 64 -21.39 18.51 -14.17
N ARG A 65 -20.56 19.50 -13.86
CA ARG A 65 -19.14 19.53 -14.25
C ARG A 65 -18.34 18.43 -13.53
N PHE A 66 -18.61 18.23 -12.26
CA PHE A 66 -18.00 17.12 -11.51
C PHE A 66 -18.45 15.74 -12.03
N ALA A 67 -19.65 15.62 -12.58
CA ALA A 67 -20.06 14.41 -13.30
C ALA A 67 -19.20 14.16 -14.55
N GLY A 68 -18.84 15.21 -15.28
CA GLY A 68 -17.86 15.15 -16.39
C GLY A 68 -16.47 14.68 -15.90
N ASN A 69 -16.00 15.22 -14.76
CA ASN A 69 -14.76 14.78 -14.12
C ASN A 69 -14.79 13.30 -13.76
N VAL A 70 -15.91 12.80 -13.21
CA VAL A 70 -16.09 11.38 -12.89
C VAL A 70 -15.93 10.52 -14.13
N ALA A 71 -16.61 10.88 -15.23
CA ALA A 71 -16.52 10.12 -16.48
C ALA A 71 -15.11 10.07 -17.08
N ALA A 72 -14.33 11.15 -16.92
CA ALA A 72 -12.94 11.20 -17.36
C ALA A 72 -12.01 10.40 -16.43
N LEU A 73 -12.17 10.54 -15.11
CA LEU A 73 -11.37 9.84 -14.11
C LEU A 73 -11.61 8.32 -14.14
N GLU A 74 -12.82 7.86 -14.41
CA GLU A 74 -13.12 6.42 -14.54
C GLU A 74 -12.35 5.74 -15.67
N LYS A 75 -12.06 6.47 -16.76
CA LYS A 75 -11.30 5.94 -17.90
C LYS A 75 -9.80 5.78 -17.64
N VAL A 76 -9.29 6.46 -16.63
CA VAL A 76 -7.85 6.52 -16.33
C VAL A 76 -7.47 5.84 -15.01
N GLN A 77 -8.41 5.10 -14.41
CA GLN A 77 -8.12 4.35 -13.19
C GLN A 77 -7.07 3.28 -13.47
N PRO A 78 -6.08 3.10 -12.56
CA PRO A 78 -5.19 1.96 -12.61
C PRO A 78 -5.98 0.64 -12.59
N GLU A 79 -5.51 -0.36 -13.33
CA GLU A 79 -6.10 -1.69 -13.30
C GLU A 79 -6.17 -2.22 -11.85
N TRP A 80 -7.29 -2.88 -11.53
CA TRP A 80 -7.46 -3.44 -10.20
C TRP A 80 -6.56 -4.65 -10.00
N ILE A 81 -5.78 -4.65 -8.92
CA ILE A 81 -4.89 -5.74 -8.57
C ILE A 81 -5.64 -6.72 -7.68
N GLU A 82 -5.75 -7.96 -8.12
CA GLU A 82 -6.41 -9.03 -7.39
C GLU A 82 -5.50 -9.63 -6.29
N ALA A 83 -6.10 -10.33 -5.34
CA ALA A 83 -5.38 -10.94 -4.22
C ALA A 83 -4.22 -11.86 -4.64
N SER A 84 -4.34 -12.54 -5.78
CA SER A 84 -3.30 -13.42 -6.34
C SER A 84 -2.03 -12.67 -6.76
N ASP A 85 -2.18 -11.40 -7.14
CA ASP A 85 -1.11 -10.58 -7.70
C ASP A 85 -0.47 -9.65 -6.66
N ILE A 86 -1.04 -9.61 -5.43
CA ILE A 86 -0.49 -8.85 -4.33
C ILE A 86 0.62 -9.65 -3.64
N ASP A 87 1.88 -9.18 -3.74
CA ASP A 87 2.99 -9.76 -2.98
C ASP A 87 3.02 -9.23 -1.54
N VAL A 88 2.54 -10.06 -0.62
CA VAL A 88 2.49 -9.72 0.80
C VAL A 88 3.69 -10.30 1.53
N LYS A 89 4.39 -9.43 2.28
CA LYS A 89 5.47 -9.84 3.20
C LYS A 89 5.00 -9.72 4.65
N ILE A 90 5.29 -10.73 5.45
CA ILE A 90 5.07 -10.65 6.91
C ILE A 90 5.88 -9.47 7.46
N GLY A 91 5.28 -8.69 8.35
CA GLY A 91 5.90 -7.52 8.98
C GLY A 91 5.59 -6.20 8.28
N THR A 92 4.83 -6.20 7.21
CA THR A 92 4.34 -4.97 6.60
C THR A 92 3.39 -4.24 7.55
N THR A 93 3.54 -2.93 7.68
CA THR A 93 2.81 -2.12 8.67
C THR A 93 1.37 -1.77 8.26
N TRP A 94 1.00 -2.06 7.02
CA TRP A 94 -0.36 -1.86 6.52
C TRP A 94 -1.31 -3.02 6.88
N ILE A 95 -0.77 -4.15 7.38
CA ILE A 95 -1.55 -5.24 7.96
C ILE A 95 -1.65 -4.99 9.46
N GLU A 96 -2.85 -5.12 10.01
CA GLU A 96 -3.11 -4.86 11.41
C GLU A 96 -2.43 -5.88 12.33
N SER A 97 -1.96 -5.44 13.49
CA SER A 97 -1.34 -6.31 14.50
C SER A 97 -2.28 -7.41 14.98
N LEU A 98 -3.58 -7.14 15.00
CA LEU A 98 -4.61 -8.12 15.36
C LEU A 98 -4.71 -9.26 14.35
N ASP A 99 -4.51 -8.99 13.07
CA ASP A 99 -4.53 -10.03 12.03
C ASP A 99 -3.27 -10.90 12.11
N TYR A 100 -2.09 -10.33 12.41
CA TYR A 100 -0.89 -11.12 12.72
C TYR A 100 -1.08 -11.99 13.98
N GLU A 101 -1.74 -11.46 14.99
CA GLU A 101 -2.04 -12.19 16.23
C GLU A 101 -3.01 -13.34 15.97
N GLN A 102 -4.07 -13.10 15.22
CA GLN A 102 -5.02 -14.15 14.85
C GLN A 102 -4.36 -15.24 13.99
N PHE A 103 -3.53 -14.84 13.03
CA PHE A 103 -2.77 -15.78 12.23
C PHE A 103 -1.93 -16.72 13.09
N ILE A 104 -1.13 -16.20 14.03
CA ILE A 104 -0.28 -17.04 14.86
C ILE A 104 -1.09 -17.96 15.79
N TYR A 105 -2.26 -17.51 16.27
CA TYR A 105 -3.15 -18.35 17.05
C TYR A 105 -3.73 -19.51 16.24
N GLU A 106 -4.10 -19.30 15.02
CA GLU A 106 -4.63 -20.32 14.13
C GLU A 106 -3.52 -21.29 13.69
N LEU A 107 -2.38 -20.75 13.27
CA LEU A 107 -1.22 -21.52 12.81
C LEU A 107 -0.74 -22.50 13.88
N LEU A 108 -0.59 -22.03 15.13
CA LEU A 108 -0.06 -22.82 16.23
C LEU A 108 -1.14 -23.54 17.05
N ASN A 109 -2.42 -23.35 16.68
CA ASN A 109 -3.56 -23.82 17.47
C ASN A 109 -3.45 -23.39 18.93
N THR A 110 -3.09 -22.12 19.15
CA THR A 110 -2.85 -21.55 20.48
C THR A 110 -4.09 -21.72 21.36
N PRO A 111 -3.95 -22.32 22.55
CA PRO A 111 -5.10 -22.59 23.41
C PRO A 111 -5.75 -21.31 23.91
N ARG A 112 -7.07 -21.30 24.10
CA ARG A 112 -7.84 -20.10 24.50
C ARG A 112 -7.27 -19.40 25.73
N ARG A 113 -6.75 -20.15 26.71
CA ARG A 113 -6.12 -19.60 27.93
C ARG A 113 -4.85 -18.77 27.67
N ALA A 114 -4.19 -19.01 26.55
CA ALA A 114 -2.97 -18.28 26.16
C ALA A 114 -3.24 -17.14 25.17
N ARG A 115 -4.45 -17.04 24.62
CA ARG A 115 -4.83 -15.94 23.73
C ARG A 115 -5.06 -14.66 24.48
N ALA A 116 -4.90 -13.53 23.82
CA ALA A 116 -5.07 -12.22 24.40
C ALA A 116 -6.47 -12.01 24.99
N VAL A 117 -6.49 -11.48 26.19
CA VAL A 117 -7.69 -10.91 26.82
C VAL A 117 -7.40 -9.44 27.07
N ARG A 118 -8.14 -8.57 26.38
CA ARG A 118 -8.01 -7.12 26.50
C ARG A 118 -9.21 -6.57 27.26
N SER A 119 -8.95 -5.97 28.41
CA SER A 119 -9.97 -5.30 29.22
C SER A 119 -9.48 -3.94 29.70
N GLN A 120 -10.36 -3.16 30.29
CA GLN A 120 -10.01 -1.86 30.86
C GLN A 120 -8.98 -1.97 32.01
N PHE A 121 -8.94 -3.12 32.70
CA PHE A 121 -8.12 -3.26 33.91
C PHE A 121 -6.89 -4.14 33.73
N TYR A 122 -6.88 -5.02 32.73
CA TYR A 122 -5.76 -5.92 32.49
C TYR A 122 -5.65 -6.34 31.04
N ASN A 123 -4.43 -6.57 30.63
CA ASN A 123 -4.07 -7.03 29.32
C ASN A 123 -3.18 -8.25 29.48
N THR A 124 -3.64 -9.42 29.05
CA THR A 124 -2.97 -10.72 29.27
C THR A 124 -2.99 -11.56 28.02
N GLY A 125 -2.21 -12.66 28.02
CA GLY A 125 -2.10 -13.56 26.90
C GLY A 125 -1.07 -13.13 25.87
N ILE A 126 -0.88 -13.98 24.87
CA ILE A 126 0.09 -13.75 23.79
C ILE A 126 -0.46 -12.64 22.89
N GLN A 127 0.30 -11.60 22.65
CA GLN A 127 -0.10 -10.43 21.88
C GLN A 127 0.99 -10.04 20.90
N VAL A 128 0.55 -9.53 19.74
CA VAL A 128 1.46 -8.98 18.71
C VAL A 128 1.33 -7.47 18.71
N HIS A 129 2.43 -6.76 18.91
CA HIS A 129 2.48 -5.30 18.95
C HIS A 129 3.51 -4.73 17.99
N LEU A 130 3.15 -3.62 17.37
CA LEU A 130 4.09 -2.75 16.65
C LEU A 130 4.43 -1.55 17.54
N ASN A 131 5.69 -1.39 17.86
CA ASN A 131 6.16 -0.13 18.45
C ASN A 131 6.29 0.92 17.33
N LYS A 132 5.41 1.91 17.34
CA LYS A 132 5.36 2.95 16.30
C LYS A 132 6.58 3.87 16.28
N MET A 133 7.35 3.94 17.37
CA MET A 133 8.56 4.77 17.44
C MET A 133 9.78 4.07 16.86
N SER A 134 10.01 2.80 17.23
CA SER A 134 11.14 2.00 16.71
C SER A 134 10.81 1.23 15.45
N MET A 135 9.51 1.15 15.07
CA MET A 135 8.98 0.32 13.97
C MET A 135 9.33 -1.16 14.13
N GLU A 136 9.51 -1.62 15.37
CA GLU A 136 9.79 -3.01 15.68
C GLU A 136 8.54 -3.73 16.19
N TRP A 137 8.41 -4.96 15.77
CA TRP A 137 7.35 -5.87 16.20
C TRP A 137 7.80 -6.68 17.41
N PHE A 138 6.88 -6.87 18.36
CA PHE A 138 7.08 -7.66 19.56
C PHE A 138 5.93 -8.63 19.76
N ILE A 139 6.27 -9.82 20.25
CA ILE A 139 5.29 -10.80 20.71
C ILE A 139 5.42 -10.96 22.22
N GLU A 140 4.44 -10.47 22.95
CA GLU A 140 4.41 -10.57 24.41
C GLU A 140 3.89 -11.93 24.87
N ASN A 141 4.29 -12.31 26.10
CA ASN A 141 3.81 -13.50 26.79
C ASN A 141 4.01 -14.84 26.04
N LYS A 142 4.99 -14.92 25.12
CA LYS A 142 5.32 -16.15 24.35
C LYS A 142 5.47 -17.39 25.22
N SER A 143 5.93 -17.23 26.48
CA SER A 143 6.14 -18.30 27.45
C SER A 143 4.87 -19.14 27.74
N MET A 144 3.68 -18.59 27.47
CA MET A 144 2.41 -19.29 27.74
C MET A 144 2.17 -20.46 26.80
N ASP A 145 2.78 -20.49 25.61
CA ASP A 145 2.57 -21.56 24.62
C ASP A 145 3.83 -21.99 23.84
N LYS A 146 4.99 -21.36 24.07
CA LYS A 146 6.24 -21.64 23.32
C LYS A 146 6.73 -23.09 23.40
N HIS A 147 6.22 -23.88 24.32
CA HIS A 147 6.57 -25.29 24.52
C HIS A 147 5.56 -26.26 23.89
N SER A 148 4.52 -25.75 23.21
CA SER A 148 3.58 -26.61 22.49
C SER A 148 4.28 -27.36 21.35
N VAL A 149 3.70 -28.50 20.94
CA VAL A 149 4.24 -29.31 19.82
C VAL A 149 4.26 -28.46 18.52
N ALA A 150 3.23 -27.68 18.30
CA ALA A 150 3.16 -26.78 17.15
C ALA A 150 4.31 -25.77 17.17
N ALA A 151 4.58 -25.17 18.33
CA ALA A 151 5.62 -24.15 18.49
C ALA A 151 7.05 -24.70 18.45
N THR A 152 7.29 -25.96 18.84
CA THR A 152 8.64 -26.51 18.97
C THR A 152 9.02 -27.52 17.89
N LYS A 153 8.04 -28.17 17.23
CA LYS A 153 8.30 -29.19 16.21
C LYS A 153 7.73 -28.87 14.84
N THR A 154 6.47 -28.43 14.78
CA THR A 154 5.82 -28.21 13.49
C THR A 154 6.33 -26.92 12.83
N TYR A 155 6.27 -25.79 13.52
CA TYR A 155 6.66 -24.46 13.00
C TYR A 155 7.88 -23.88 13.72
N GLY A 156 8.46 -24.59 14.67
CA GLY A 156 9.70 -24.27 15.36
C GLY A 156 10.70 -25.41 15.29
N THR A 157 11.81 -25.23 15.98
CA THR A 157 12.87 -26.21 16.17
C THR A 157 13.12 -26.42 17.67
N SER A 158 13.99 -27.37 18.03
CA SER A 158 14.43 -27.57 19.41
C SER A 158 15.18 -26.35 19.99
N ARG A 159 15.74 -25.53 19.14
CA ARG A 159 16.58 -24.37 19.48
C ARG A 159 15.86 -23.04 19.40
N MET A 160 14.80 -22.97 18.60
CA MET A 160 14.06 -21.73 18.38
C MET A 160 12.57 -22.04 18.18
N ASP A 161 11.73 -21.54 19.06
CA ASP A 161 10.30 -21.72 18.98
C ASP A 161 9.66 -20.88 17.87
N ALA A 162 8.45 -21.28 17.44
CA ALA A 162 7.76 -20.64 16.33
C ALA A 162 7.40 -19.16 16.59
N TYR A 163 7.12 -18.78 17.85
CA TYR A 163 6.85 -17.38 18.19
C TYR A 163 8.09 -16.50 17.98
N SER A 164 9.27 -17.03 18.35
CA SER A 164 10.55 -16.32 18.12
C SER A 164 10.90 -16.23 16.64
N ILE A 165 10.66 -17.32 15.87
CA ILE A 165 10.82 -17.30 14.41
C ILE A 165 9.87 -16.29 13.77
N PHE A 166 8.61 -16.24 14.23
CA PHE A 166 7.61 -15.32 13.70
C PHE A 166 7.93 -13.87 14.04
N GLU A 167 8.41 -13.57 15.25
CA GLU A 167 8.85 -12.24 15.65
C GLU A 167 10.04 -11.74 14.83
N ASP A 168 11.03 -12.60 14.57
CA ASP A 168 12.13 -12.27 13.68
C ASP A 168 11.63 -12.03 12.25
N THR A 169 10.62 -12.80 11.79
CA THR A 169 10.03 -12.63 10.46
C THR A 169 9.27 -11.32 10.35
N LEU A 170 8.50 -10.94 11.37
CA LEU A 170 7.81 -9.65 11.44
C LEU A 170 8.81 -8.49 11.34
N ASN A 171 9.98 -8.64 11.95
CA ASN A 171 11.06 -7.65 11.91
C ASN A 171 11.98 -7.77 10.67
N LEU A 172 11.56 -8.54 9.65
CA LEU A 172 12.30 -8.76 8.41
C LEU A 172 13.70 -9.36 8.64
N LYS A 173 13.94 -9.98 9.79
CA LYS A 173 15.21 -10.62 10.15
C LYS A 173 15.24 -12.03 9.57
N THR A 174 16.40 -12.43 9.07
CA THR A 174 16.68 -13.82 8.70
C THR A 174 17.12 -14.58 9.94
N VAL A 175 16.41 -15.64 10.25
CA VAL A 175 16.68 -16.47 11.43
C VAL A 175 18.09 -17.05 11.39
N THR A 176 18.79 -16.97 12.52
CA THR A 176 20.14 -17.52 12.68
C THR A 176 20.28 -18.13 14.08
N VAL A 177 20.61 -19.40 14.13
CA VAL A 177 20.89 -20.12 15.40
C VAL A 177 22.39 -20.12 15.65
N ARG A 178 22.78 -19.76 16.86
CA ARG A 178 24.20 -19.67 17.27
C ARG A 178 24.45 -20.57 18.47
N ASP A 179 25.60 -21.21 18.47
CA ASP A 179 26.11 -21.96 19.62
C ASP A 179 27.05 -21.08 20.42
N ARG A 180 26.99 -21.20 21.73
CA ARG A 180 27.93 -20.58 22.63
C ARG A 180 29.12 -21.51 22.80
N ILE A 181 30.28 -21.08 22.35
CA ILE A 181 31.55 -21.80 22.48
C ILE A 181 32.31 -21.22 23.66
N ASP A 182 32.76 -22.06 24.58
CA ASP A 182 33.58 -21.68 25.73
C ASP A 182 35.06 -21.65 25.28
N ASP A 183 35.72 -20.50 25.40
CA ASP A 183 37.10 -20.28 25.02
C ASP A 183 38.07 -20.55 26.19
N GLY A 184 37.55 -20.95 27.35
CA GLY A 184 38.31 -21.06 28.60
C GLY A 184 38.40 -19.72 29.35
N ASP A 185 38.82 -19.77 30.61
CA ASP A 185 38.97 -18.60 31.51
C ASP A 185 37.68 -17.73 31.65
N GLY A 186 36.49 -18.36 31.49
CA GLY A 186 35.21 -17.68 31.59
C GLY A 186 34.86 -16.80 30.37
N LYS A 187 35.66 -16.86 29.31
CA LYS A 187 35.38 -16.22 28.05
C LYS A 187 34.56 -17.13 27.12
N TYR A 188 33.73 -16.54 26.25
CA TYR A 188 32.97 -17.27 25.26
C TYR A 188 32.73 -16.42 24.03
N HIS A 189 32.55 -17.08 22.89
CA HIS A 189 32.07 -16.47 21.66
C HIS A 189 30.87 -17.21 21.12
N TYR A 190 30.19 -16.62 20.14
CA TYR A 190 29.03 -17.23 19.46
C TYR A 190 29.39 -17.60 18.03
N GLU A 191 29.20 -18.86 17.68
CA GLU A 191 29.39 -19.37 16.33
C GLU A 191 28.06 -19.80 15.72
N VAL A 192 27.89 -19.57 14.40
CA VAL A 192 26.66 -19.94 13.69
C VAL A 192 26.59 -21.46 13.52
N ASN A 193 25.55 -22.05 14.09
CA ASN A 193 25.21 -23.45 13.81
C ASN A 193 24.47 -23.54 12.46
N LYS A 194 25.17 -24.02 11.43
CA LYS A 194 24.66 -24.06 10.06
C LYS A 194 23.44 -24.96 9.92
N ASN A 195 23.44 -26.15 10.57
CA ASN A 195 22.36 -27.12 10.47
C ASN A 195 21.09 -26.60 11.15
N GLU A 196 21.19 -26.14 12.38
CA GLU A 196 20.05 -25.60 13.13
C GLU A 196 19.52 -24.31 12.47
N THR A 197 20.40 -23.49 11.91
CA THR A 197 20.01 -22.29 11.15
C THR A 197 19.22 -22.68 9.90
N MET A 198 19.62 -23.71 9.16
CA MET A 198 18.93 -24.19 7.98
C MET A 198 17.52 -24.68 8.34
N LEU A 199 17.40 -25.52 9.38
CA LEU A 199 16.11 -25.99 9.88
C LEU A 199 15.19 -24.83 10.31
N ALA A 200 15.73 -23.86 11.03
CA ALA A 200 14.94 -22.70 11.46
C ALA A 200 14.47 -21.84 10.27
N ARG A 201 15.30 -21.68 9.23
CA ARG A 201 14.93 -20.99 7.99
C ARG A 201 13.87 -21.72 7.18
N GLU A 202 13.88 -23.05 7.15
CA GLU A 202 12.79 -23.84 6.56
C GLU A 202 11.47 -23.55 7.27
N LYS A 203 11.47 -23.52 8.61
CA LYS A 203 10.28 -23.17 9.40
C LYS A 203 9.84 -21.72 9.14
N GLN A 204 10.78 -20.79 9.04
CA GLN A 204 10.50 -19.40 8.68
C GLN A 204 9.81 -19.30 7.32
N ASN A 205 10.26 -20.04 6.32
CA ASN A 205 9.64 -20.05 4.99
C ASN A 205 8.25 -20.70 5.03
N MET A 206 8.09 -21.81 5.75
CA MET A 206 6.76 -22.41 5.94
C MET A 206 5.76 -21.41 6.56
N ILE A 207 6.16 -20.64 7.55
CA ILE A 207 5.32 -19.62 8.18
C ILE A 207 4.95 -18.54 7.16
N LYS A 208 5.89 -18.08 6.33
CA LYS A 208 5.64 -17.07 5.28
C LYS A 208 4.63 -17.57 4.24
N GLU A 209 4.77 -18.79 3.77
CA GLU A 209 3.83 -19.39 2.80
C GLU A 209 2.44 -19.53 3.41
N LYS A 210 2.35 -20.05 4.63
CA LYS A 210 1.08 -20.18 5.34
C LYS A 210 0.39 -18.83 5.59
N PHE A 211 1.15 -17.77 5.83
CA PHE A 211 0.58 -16.44 5.99
C PHE A 211 -0.05 -15.91 4.71
N LYS A 212 0.62 -16.08 3.56
CA LYS A 212 0.07 -15.66 2.26
C LYS A 212 -1.27 -16.37 1.98
N GLU A 213 -1.31 -17.69 2.19
CA GLU A 213 -2.53 -18.48 2.03
C GLU A 213 -3.63 -17.98 2.99
N TRP A 214 -3.30 -17.80 4.26
CA TRP A 214 -4.23 -17.41 5.30
C TRP A 214 -4.81 -16.00 5.11
N LEU A 215 -3.99 -15.04 4.71
CA LEU A 215 -4.41 -13.64 4.62
C LEU A 215 -5.60 -13.46 3.66
N PHE A 216 -5.58 -14.16 2.54
CA PHE A 216 -6.60 -14.06 1.52
C PHE A 216 -7.59 -15.24 1.49
N ALA A 217 -7.55 -16.14 2.46
CA ALA A 217 -8.46 -17.29 2.52
C ALA A 217 -9.89 -16.86 2.85
N GLU A 218 -10.06 -16.00 3.84
CA GLU A 218 -11.36 -15.52 4.28
C GLU A 218 -11.86 -14.34 3.42
N PRO A 219 -13.10 -14.38 2.91
CA PRO A 219 -13.60 -13.36 1.98
C PRO A 219 -13.57 -11.93 2.52
N GLU A 220 -13.99 -11.70 3.77
CA GLU A 220 -14.05 -10.37 4.38
C GLU A 220 -12.64 -9.78 4.54
N ARG A 221 -11.70 -10.58 5.05
CA ARG A 221 -10.30 -10.17 5.21
C ARG A 221 -9.63 -9.95 3.85
N ARG A 222 -9.88 -10.81 2.86
CA ARG A 222 -9.42 -10.64 1.48
C ARG A 222 -9.89 -9.32 0.92
N GLN A 223 -11.20 -9.04 0.98
CA GLN A 223 -11.76 -7.80 0.48
C GLN A 223 -11.10 -6.58 1.14
N LYS A 224 -11.04 -6.55 2.49
CA LYS A 224 -10.40 -5.49 3.27
C LYS A 224 -8.99 -5.17 2.77
N TYR A 225 -8.15 -6.17 2.59
CA TYR A 225 -6.75 -5.95 2.24
C TYR A 225 -6.52 -5.71 0.74
N VAL A 226 -7.33 -6.28 -0.13
CA VAL A 226 -7.30 -5.97 -1.57
C VAL A 226 -7.74 -4.53 -1.83
N GLU A 227 -8.84 -4.09 -1.21
CA GLU A 227 -9.30 -2.70 -1.29
C GLU A 227 -8.24 -1.74 -0.75
N TYR A 228 -7.74 -1.99 0.46
CA TYR A 228 -6.71 -1.15 1.06
C TYR A 228 -5.45 -1.05 0.17
N TYR A 229 -5.01 -2.17 -0.39
CA TYR A 229 -3.85 -2.20 -1.28
C TYR A 229 -4.06 -1.34 -2.54
N ASN A 230 -5.20 -1.51 -3.20
CA ASN A 230 -5.51 -0.75 -4.39
C ASN A 230 -5.72 0.74 -4.12
N GLU A 231 -6.35 1.09 -3.01
CA GLU A 231 -6.58 2.49 -2.65
C GLU A 231 -5.31 3.21 -2.18
N THR A 232 -4.37 2.48 -1.57
CA THR A 232 -3.17 3.08 -0.97
C THR A 232 -1.94 3.00 -1.88
N PHE A 233 -1.73 1.87 -2.54
CA PHE A 233 -0.50 1.58 -3.29
C PHE A 233 -0.70 1.52 -4.81
N ASN A 234 -1.93 1.29 -5.27
CA ASN A 234 -2.29 1.22 -6.69
C ASN A 234 -3.25 2.34 -7.07
N ASN A 235 -2.96 3.55 -6.65
CA ASN A 235 -3.84 4.71 -6.80
C ASN A 235 -3.24 5.84 -7.66
N ILE A 236 -1.98 5.69 -8.07
CA ILE A 236 -1.24 6.74 -8.78
C ILE A 236 -1.18 6.42 -10.26
N ARG A 237 -1.60 7.38 -11.08
CA ARG A 237 -1.29 7.43 -12.50
C ARG A 237 -0.21 8.47 -12.76
N LEU A 238 0.83 8.07 -13.48
CA LEU A 238 1.87 9.01 -13.90
C LEU A 238 1.31 10.03 -14.88
N ARG A 239 1.80 11.27 -14.79
CA ARG A 239 1.42 12.32 -15.72
C ARG A 239 1.95 11.99 -17.12
N GLU A 240 1.04 11.97 -18.09
CA GLU A 240 1.33 11.75 -19.50
C GLU A 240 1.13 13.04 -20.25
N TYR A 241 2.06 13.36 -21.12
CA TYR A 241 2.01 14.59 -21.91
C TYR A 241 1.68 14.24 -23.36
N ASP A 242 0.53 14.72 -23.85
CA ASP A 242 0.15 14.60 -25.24
C ASP A 242 0.58 15.86 -26.02
N GLY A 243 1.52 15.69 -26.91
CA GLY A 243 2.00 16.74 -27.81
C GLY A 243 1.36 16.72 -29.19
N SER A 244 0.30 15.94 -29.40
CA SER A 244 -0.34 15.80 -30.72
C SER A 244 -0.88 17.11 -31.26
N HIS A 245 -1.37 17.97 -30.36
CA HIS A 245 -1.92 19.30 -30.67
C HIS A 245 -0.85 20.38 -30.94
N LEU A 246 0.42 20.09 -30.66
CA LEU A 246 1.48 21.10 -30.81
C LEU A 246 1.79 21.39 -32.27
N GLN A 247 1.87 22.66 -32.60
CA GLN A 247 2.35 23.19 -33.88
C GLN A 247 3.75 23.75 -33.70
N PHE A 248 4.60 23.58 -34.71
CA PHE A 248 6.00 23.97 -34.67
C PHE A 248 6.29 25.00 -35.74
N PRO A 249 5.82 26.28 -35.57
CA PRO A 249 6.06 27.33 -36.55
C PRO A 249 7.55 27.61 -36.65
N GLY A 250 8.05 27.65 -37.90
CA GLY A 250 9.49 27.90 -38.18
C GLY A 250 10.34 26.64 -38.28
N MET A 251 9.79 25.44 -38.02
CA MET A 251 10.46 24.18 -38.27
C MET A 251 10.51 23.89 -39.79
N ASN A 252 11.59 23.23 -40.25
CA ASN A 252 11.69 22.79 -41.65
C ASN A 252 10.53 21.87 -42.00
N PRO A 253 9.69 22.20 -43.00
CA PRO A 253 8.50 21.41 -43.37
C PRO A 253 8.82 20.00 -43.89
N ALA A 254 10.06 19.70 -44.24
CA ALA A 254 10.50 18.36 -44.62
C ALA A 254 10.71 17.43 -43.40
N ILE A 255 10.66 17.98 -42.18
CA ILE A 255 10.85 17.21 -40.94
C ILE A 255 9.49 17.02 -40.27
N GLU A 256 9.03 15.76 -40.19
CA GLU A 256 7.86 15.40 -39.42
C GLU A 256 8.27 14.79 -38.08
N LEU A 257 7.83 15.40 -36.97
CA LEU A 257 8.10 14.87 -35.62
C LEU A 257 7.23 13.65 -35.35
N LYS A 258 7.87 12.60 -34.84
CA LYS A 258 7.18 11.40 -34.37
C LYS A 258 6.36 11.70 -33.09
N PRO A 259 5.30 10.94 -32.77
CA PRO A 259 4.45 11.18 -31.58
C PRO A 259 5.27 11.36 -30.29
N HIS A 260 6.22 10.46 -30.02
CA HIS A 260 7.06 10.56 -28.82
C HIS A 260 7.94 11.81 -28.75
N GLN A 261 8.32 12.40 -29.90
CA GLN A 261 9.08 13.66 -29.96
C GLN A 261 8.16 14.83 -29.64
N LYS A 262 6.93 14.84 -30.16
CA LYS A 262 5.90 15.83 -29.80
C LYS A 262 5.57 15.78 -28.31
N ASN A 263 5.41 14.57 -27.76
CA ASN A 263 5.16 14.37 -26.32
C ASN A 263 6.35 14.84 -25.46
N ALA A 264 7.58 14.64 -25.91
CA ALA A 264 8.77 15.17 -25.22
C ALA A 264 8.76 16.71 -25.17
N VAL A 265 8.37 17.37 -26.27
CA VAL A 265 8.22 18.82 -26.29
C VAL A 265 7.10 19.29 -25.37
N ALA A 266 5.94 18.61 -25.40
CA ALA A 266 4.83 18.87 -24.49
C ALA A 266 5.27 18.76 -23.02
N ARG A 267 6.04 17.73 -22.68
CA ARG A 267 6.61 17.57 -21.33
C ARG A 267 7.50 18.75 -20.92
N ILE A 268 8.35 19.22 -21.81
CA ILE A 268 9.24 20.38 -21.53
C ILE A 268 8.41 21.65 -21.32
N LEU A 269 7.36 21.86 -22.12
CA LEU A 269 6.53 23.06 -22.06
C LEU A 269 5.60 23.07 -20.84
N LEU A 270 4.98 21.94 -20.52
CA LEU A 270 3.93 21.83 -19.51
C LEU A 270 4.44 21.30 -18.16
N GLY A 271 5.52 20.53 -18.15
CA GLY A 271 6.07 19.90 -16.94
C GLY A 271 6.96 20.82 -16.11
N GLY A 272 7.34 21.97 -16.62
CA GLY A 272 8.30 22.87 -15.96
C GLY A 272 9.72 22.29 -15.89
N ASN A 273 10.59 22.98 -15.18
CA ASN A 273 11.94 22.49 -14.92
C ASN A 273 11.87 21.34 -13.91
N THR A 274 12.14 20.14 -14.35
CA THR A 274 12.41 18.96 -13.49
C THR A 274 13.90 18.79 -13.31
#